data_2580b5934b76e9666a61c295e11c8fc6
#
_entry.id   2580b5934b76e9666a61c295e11c8fc6
#
_cell.length_a   1.000
_cell.length_b   1.000
_cell.length_c   1.000
_cell.angle_alpha   90.00
_cell.angle_beta   90.00
_cell.angle_gamma   90.00
#
_symmetry.space_group_name_H-M   'P 1'
#
loop_
_entity.id
_entity.type
_entity.pdbx_description
1 polymer ?
#
loop_
_entity_poly.entity_id
_entity_poly.type
_entity_poly.pdbx_seq_one_letter_code
_entity_poly.pdbx_strand_id
1 'polypeptide(L)'
;YSFAIICFAMTALAFMNISTIKKEYKAFVASGNLNEVEIEPIFHLSKTGKNVVLFMLDRSESQYVDEMFKEASEFKEIFSGFTFYPNTISFNGHTFMGAPLVYGGYEYQPLEMNKRKDELLYKKTNEALLMLPRIFTEQAGFHAAITDPSWANYSAYAET
;
A
#
# COMPACT_ATOMS: atom_id res chain seq x y z
N TYR A 1 -48.09 15.60 -5.39
CA TYR A 1 -48.25 14.12 -5.42
C TYR A 1 -46.96 13.41 -5.84
N SER A 2 -46.27 13.86 -6.90
CA SER A 2 -45.08 13.19 -7.41
C SER A 2 -43.93 13.07 -6.37
N PHE A 3 -43.72 14.11 -5.57
CA PHE A 3 -42.71 14.08 -4.50
C PHE A 3 -42.99 13.03 -3.43
N ALA A 4 -44.27 12.89 -3.02
CA ALA A 4 -44.68 11.88 -2.04
C ALA A 4 -44.45 10.45 -2.56
N ILE A 5 -44.72 10.22 -3.85
CA ILE A 5 -44.48 8.92 -4.51
C ILE A 5 -43.00 8.59 -4.53
N ILE A 6 -42.13 9.57 -4.86
CA ILE A 6 -40.68 9.40 -4.87
C ILE A 6 -40.19 9.07 -3.46
N CYS A 7 -40.58 9.83 -2.45
CA CYS A 7 -40.21 9.56 -1.07
C CYS A 7 -40.63 8.16 -0.61
N PHE A 8 -41.83 7.73 -0.94
CA PHE A 8 -42.33 6.40 -0.61
C PHE A 8 -41.49 5.31 -1.30
N ALA A 9 -41.23 5.47 -2.59
CA ALA A 9 -40.40 4.52 -3.34
C ALA A 9 -38.97 4.42 -2.78
N MET A 10 -38.33 5.56 -2.47
CA MET A 10 -37.00 5.57 -1.87
C MET A 10 -37.00 4.92 -0.47
N THR A 11 -38.00 5.16 0.34
CA THR A 11 -38.10 4.53 1.65
C THR A 11 -38.28 3.02 1.53
N ALA A 12 -39.13 2.55 0.61
CA ALA A 12 -39.29 1.12 0.35
C ALA A 12 -37.98 0.46 -0.11
N LEU A 13 -37.24 1.09 -1.04
CA LEU A 13 -35.93 0.60 -1.47
C LEU A 13 -34.89 0.57 -0.33
N ALA A 14 -34.90 1.58 0.53
CA ALA A 14 -34.01 1.61 1.68
C ALA A 14 -34.33 0.45 2.66
N PHE A 15 -35.58 0.14 2.92
CA PHE A 15 -35.97 -1.02 3.74
C PHE A 15 -35.54 -2.34 3.11
N MET A 16 -35.71 -2.50 1.81
CA MET A 16 -35.29 -3.70 1.10
C MET A 16 -33.74 -3.86 1.20
N ASN A 17 -32.98 -2.80 0.96
CA ASN A 17 -31.54 -2.82 1.05
C ASN A 17 -31.05 -3.15 2.48
N ILE A 18 -31.65 -2.55 3.51
CA ILE A 18 -31.32 -2.85 4.91
C ILE A 18 -31.59 -4.33 5.23
N SER A 19 -32.71 -4.87 4.74
CA SER A 19 -33.05 -6.28 4.94
C SER A 19 -32.01 -7.20 4.27
N THR A 20 -31.61 -6.87 3.03
CA THR A 20 -30.59 -7.63 2.29
C THR A 20 -29.24 -7.59 3.01
N ILE A 21 -28.77 -6.39 3.39
CA ILE A 21 -27.50 -6.21 4.12
C ILE A 21 -27.51 -7.00 5.43
N LYS A 22 -28.61 -6.95 6.20
CA LYS A 22 -28.72 -7.73 7.44
C LYS A 22 -28.65 -9.25 7.20
N LYS A 23 -29.27 -9.72 6.12
CA LYS A 23 -29.23 -11.14 5.76
C LYS A 23 -27.81 -11.56 5.36
N GLU A 24 -27.16 -10.80 4.51
CA GLU A 24 -25.78 -11.04 4.07
C GLU A 24 -24.79 -10.98 5.24
N TYR A 25 -24.92 -9.98 6.12
CA TYR A 25 -24.12 -9.89 7.33
C TYR A 25 -24.29 -11.11 8.24
N LYS A 26 -25.54 -11.55 8.47
CA LYS A 26 -25.78 -12.77 9.25
C LYS A 26 -25.19 -14.02 8.60
N ALA A 27 -25.30 -14.13 7.29
CA ALA A 27 -24.71 -15.23 6.54
C ALA A 27 -23.18 -15.20 6.62
N PHE A 28 -22.58 -14.03 6.51
CA PHE A 28 -21.14 -13.82 6.65
C PHE A 28 -20.64 -14.20 8.06
N VAL A 29 -21.31 -13.74 9.11
CA VAL A 29 -20.99 -14.12 10.49
C VAL A 29 -21.17 -15.62 10.73
N ALA A 30 -22.24 -16.20 10.19
CA ALA A 30 -22.55 -17.63 10.32
C ALA A 30 -21.58 -18.52 9.53
N SER A 31 -20.94 -17.99 8.48
CA SER A 31 -19.94 -18.74 7.70
C SER A 31 -18.63 -19.01 8.48
N GLY A 32 -18.50 -18.45 9.70
CA GLY A 32 -17.32 -18.65 10.54
C GLY A 32 -16.05 -17.95 10.04
N ASN A 33 -16.14 -17.19 8.95
CA ASN A 33 -14.98 -16.45 8.41
C ASN A 33 -14.43 -15.37 9.35
N LEU A 34 -15.11 -15.11 10.48
CA LEU A 34 -14.60 -14.25 11.56
C LEU A 34 -13.91 -15.06 12.68
N ASN A 35 -14.05 -16.39 12.67
CA ASN A 35 -13.41 -17.23 13.66
C ASN A 35 -12.03 -17.65 13.15
N GLU A 36 -11.02 -16.99 13.70
CA GLU A 36 -9.63 -17.44 13.71
C GLU A 36 -9.13 -17.98 12.36
N VAL A 37 -9.06 -17.11 11.36
CA VAL A 37 -8.07 -17.32 10.32
C VAL A 37 -6.73 -17.27 11.06
N GLU A 38 -6.10 -18.42 11.26
CA GLU A 38 -4.72 -18.49 11.73
C GLU A 38 -3.90 -17.71 10.71
N ILE A 39 -3.57 -16.46 11.08
CA ILE A 39 -2.80 -15.57 10.20
C ILE A 39 -1.38 -16.09 10.24
N GLU A 40 -1.01 -16.88 9.26
CA GLU A 40 0.40 -17.22 9.08
C GLU A 40 1.21 -15.93 8.86
N PRO A 41 2.28 -15.73 9.60
CA PRO A 41 3.10 -14.54 9.44
C PRO A 41 3.72 -14.52 8.02
N ILE A 42 3.45 -13.45 7.28
CA ILE A 42 4.03 -13.24 5.95
C ILE A 42 5.53 -12.98 6.05
N PHE A 43 5.96 -12.35 7.15
CA PHE A 43 7.35 -11.98 7.38
C PHE A 43 7.97 -12.82 8.48
N HIS A 44 9.07 -13.50 8.17
CA HIS A 44 9.86 -14.26 9.11
C HIS A 44 11.10 -13.45 9.49
N LEU A 45 10.99 -12.67 10.57
CA LEU A 45 12.11 -11.86 11.06
C LEU A 45 13.09 -12.73 11.87
N SER A 46 14.38 -12.52 11.67
CA SER A 46 15.42 -13.16 12.46
C SER A 46 15.38 -12.64 13.90
N LYS A 47 15.47 -13.55 14.87
CA LYS A 47 15.57 -13.20 16.30
C LYS A 47 17.00 -12.83 16.71
N THR A 48 18.00 -13.24 15.96
CA THR A 48 19.41 -13.10 16.33
C THR A 48 20.22 -12.31 15.27
N GLY A 49 19.74 -12.25 14.05
CA GLY A 49 20.38 -11.54 12.95
C GLY A 49 19.84 -10.13 12.77
N LYS A 50 20.34 -9.45 11.77
CA LYS A 50 19.84 -8.13 11.36
C LYS A 50 18.58 -8.29 10.53
N ASN A 51 17.61 -7.44 10.78
CA ASN A 51 16.41 -7.29 9.96
C ASN A 51 16.41 -5.88 9.37
N VAL A 52 16.02 -5.79 8.11
CA VAL A 52 15.77 -4.51 7.45
C VAL A 52 14.31 -4.50 7.03
N VAL A 53 13.56 -3.53 7.51
CA VAL A 53 12.13 -3.41 7.22
C VAL A 53 11.89 -2.07 6.56
N LEU A 54 11.30 -2.09 5.37
CA LEU A 54 10.89 -0.91 4.63
C LEU A 54 9.36 -0.84 4.62
N PHE A 55 8.82 0.22 5.22
CA PHE A 55 7.40 0.53 5.14
C PHE A 55 7.18 1.68 4.15
N MET A 56 6.38 1.45 3.14
CA MET A 56 5.88 2.50 2.27
C MET A 56 4.45 2.83 2.67
N LEU A 57 4.27 4.00 3.25
CA LEU A 57 2.96 4.49 3.68
C LEU A 57 2.46 5.49 2.63
N ASP A 58 1.47 5.07 1.84
CA ASP A 58 0.86 5.96 0.84
C ASP A 58 0.17 7.15 1.51
N ARG A 59 0.32 8.33 0.93
CA ARG A 59 -0.20 9.61 1.44
C ARG A 59 0.26 10.00 2.86
N SER A 60 1.35 9.41 3.35
CA SER A 60 1.94 9.82 4.62
C SER A 60 2.85 11.03 4.41
N GLU A 61 2.30 12.21 4.59
CA GLU A 61 3.03 13.46 4.42
C GLU A 61 3.79 13.83 5.69
N SER A 62 5.00 14.41 5.53
CA SER A 62 5.88 14.76 6.66
C SER A 62 5.24 15.73 7.67
N GLN A 63 4.32 16.57 7.23
CA GLN A 63 3.59 17.49 8.11
C GLN A 63 2.74 16.78 9.18
N TYR A 64 2.28 15.55 8.92
CA TYR A 64 1.50 14.78 9.90
C TYR A 64 2.34 14.33 11.09
N VAL A 65 3.66 14.23 10.95
CA VAL A 65 4.56 13.79 12.03
C VAL A 65 4.51 14.77 13.20
N ASP A 66 4.52 16.08 12.92
CA ASP A 66 4.45 17.11 13.96
C ASP A 66 3.11 17.07 14.70
N GLU A 67 2.01 16.89 13.96
CA GLU A 67 0.68 16.80 14.59
C GLU A 67 0.53 15.50 15.41
N MET A 68 1.01 14.39 14.88
CA MET A 68 1.02 13.10 15.60
C MET A 68 1.79 13.20 16.93
N PHE A 69 2.95 13.88 16.96
CA PHE A 69 3.73 14.07 18.19
C PHE A 69 3.14 15.09 19.17
N LYS A 70 2.26 15.97 18.70
CA LYS A 70 1.47 16.85 19.56
C LYS A 70 0.31 16.12 20.22
N GLU A 71 -0.40 15.29 19.45
CA GLU A 71 -1.57 14.55 19.94
C GLU A 71 -1.17 13.38 20.85
N ALA A 72 -0.09 12.69 20.55
CA ALA A 72 0.39 11.52 21.25
C ALA A 72 1.90 11.62 21.52
N SER A 73 2.24 12.26 22.64
CA SER A 73 3.64 12.54 23.01
C SER A 73 4.50 11.29 23.23
N GLU A 74 3.88 10.16 23.56
CA GLU A 74 4.52 8.85 23.70
C GLU A 74 5.17 8.35 22.40
N PHE A 75 4.72 8.82 21.24
CA PHE A 75 5.35 8.47 19.98
C PHE A 75 6.79 8.97 19.87
N LYS A 76 7.15 10.04 20.57
CA LYS A 76 8.55 10.51 20.61
C LYS A 76 9.49 9.48 21.23
N GLU A 77 9.00 8.74 22.22
CA GLU A 77 9.74 7.66 22.85
C GLU A 77 9.75 6.40 21.98
N ILE A 78 8.59 6.03 21.44
CA ILE A 78 8.44 4.87 20.55
C ILE A 78 9.35 4.98 19.31
N PHE A 79 9.42 6.17 18.72
CA PHE A 79 10.26 6.45 17.56
C PHE A 79 11.66 6.96 17.93
N SER A 80 12.09 6.80 19.20
CA SER A 80 13.46 7.10 19.59
C SER A 80 14.44 6.24 18.79
N GLY A 81 15.45 6.83 18.18
CA GLY A 81 16.37 6.14 17.28
C GLY A 81 16.02 6.22 15.78
N PHE A 82 14.84 6.71 15.42
CA PHE A 82 14.52 7.08 14.04
C PHE A 82 15.11 8.46 13.70
N THR A 83 15.51 8.62 12.45
CA THR A 83 15.90 9.92 11.91
C THR A 83 14.76 10.45 11.05
N PHE A 84 14.23 11.62 11.42
CA PHE A 84 13.19 12.28 10.64
C PHE A 84 13.82 13.27 9.65
N TYR A 85 13.37 13.22 8.40
CA TYR A 85 13.81 14.09 7.31
C TYR A 85 12.66 14.98 6.85
N PRO A 86 12.42 16.15 7.49
CA PRO A 86 11.24 16.99 7.22
C PRO A 86 11.21 17.59 5.82
N ASN A 87 12.36 17.75 5.18
CA ASN A 87 12.51 18.36 3.86
C ASN A 87 12.54 17.35 2.72
N THR A 88 12.05 16.14 2.95
CA THR A 88 11.94 15.12 1.91
C THR A 88 10.71 15.38 1.07
N ILE A 89 10.91 15.42 -0.25
CA ILE A 89 9.84 15.55 -1.23
C ILE A 89 9.81 14.34 -2.15
N SER A 90 8.62 13.94 -2.58
CA SER A 90 8.46 12.95 -3.63
C SER A 90 8.89 13.53 -4.97
N PHE A 91 9.49 12.70 -5.82
CA PHE A 91 9.83 13.08 -7.19
C PHE A 91 8.57 13.39 -8.03
N ASN A 92 7.45 12.75 -7.71
CA ASN A 92 6.20 12.92 -8.43
C ASN A 92 5.00 12.88 -7.47
N GLY A 93 3.92 13.57 -7.82
CA GLY A 93 2.67 13.58 -7.06
C GLY A 93 1.82 12.30 -7.19
N HIS A 94 2.27 11.31 -7.94
CA HIS A 94 1.57 10.05 -8.15
C HIS A 94 2.47 8.87 -7.79
N THR A 95 1.94 7.95 -7.00
CA THR A 95 2.68 6.78 -6.46
C THR A 95 3.29 5.92 -7.55
N PHE A 96 2.58 5.67 -8.65
CA PHE A 96 3.09 4.84 -9.75
C PHE A 96 4.30 5.43 -10.48
N MET A 97 4.52 6.75 -10.38
CA MET A 97 5.70 7.43 -10.90
C MET A 97 6.80 7.59 -9.84
N GLY A 98 6.41 7.70 -8.57
CA GLY A 98 7.35 7.89 -7.45
C GLY A 98 7.93 6.58 -6.92
N ALA A 99 7.14 5.53 -6.82
CA ALA A 99 7.57 4.25 -6.26
C ALA A 99 8.78 3.62 -6.98
N PRO A 100 8.85 3.60 -8.32
CA PRO A 100 10.03 3.07 -9.01
C PRO A 100 11.34 3.74 -8.58
N LEU A 101 11.31 5.03 -8.28
CA LEU A 101 12.48 5.77 -7.81
C LEU A 101 12.92 5.33 -6.41
N VAL A 102 11.95 5.10 -5.51
CA VAL A 102 12.23 4.68 -4.13
C VAL A 102 12.93 3.33 -4.10
N TYR A 103 12.51 2.39 -4.95
CA TYR A 103 13.06 1.03 -4.99
C TYR A 103 14.27 0.88 -5.92
N GLY A 104 14.24 1.54 -7.06
CA GLY A 104 15.22 1.38 -8.13
C GLY A 104 16.26 2.49 -8.23
N GLY A 105 16.01 3.64 -7.58
CA GLY A 105 16.89 4.80 -7.64
C GLY A 105 16.72 5.66 -8.89
N TYR A 106 17.66 6.57 -9.13
CA TYR A 106 17.57 7.63 -10.13
C TYR A 106 17.29 7.14 -11.57
N GLU A 107 17.85 5.98 -11.94
CA GLU A 107 17.69 5.39 -13.28
C GLU A 107 16.22 5.06 -13.61
N TYR A 108 15.36 4.99 -12.59
CA TYR A 108 13.94 4.67 -12.73
C TYR A 108 13.02 5.88 -12.60
N GLN A 109 13.58 7.09 -12.63
CA GLN A 109 12.75 8.27 -12.82
C GLN A 109 12.12 8.29 -14.22
N PRO A 110 10.95 8.92 -14.41
CA PRO A 110 10.22 8.86 -15.69
C PRO A 110 11.02 9.29 -16.92
N LEU A 111 11.87 10.31 -16.81
CA LEU A 111 12.69 10.77 -17.92
C LEU A 111 13.76 9.75 -18.32
N GLU A 112 14.38 9.09 -17.35
CA GLU A 112 15.37 8.05 -17.63
C GLU A 112 14.68 6.79 -18.17
N MET A 113 13.57 6.37 -17.58
CA MET A 113 12.79 5.24 -18.10
C MET A 113 12.31 5.47 -19.53
N ASN A 114 11.96 6.71 -19.90
CA ASN A 114 11.53 7.06 -21.26
C ASN A 114 12.66 6.94 -22.31
N LYS A 115 13.92 7.00 -21.91
CA LYS A 115 15.06 6.75 -22.83
C LYS A 115 15.11 5.30 -23.30
N ARG A 116 14.57 4.38 -22.52
CA ARG A 116 14.47 2.95 -22.83
C ARG A 116 13.20 2.68 -23.67
N LYS A 117 13.23 3.13 -24.93
CA LYS A 117 12.04 3.21 -25.80
C LYS A 117 11.43 1.85 -26.16
N ASP A 118 12.23 0.82 -26.21
CA ASP A 118 11.82 -0.51 -26.68
C ASP A 118 11.24 -1.40 -25.57
N GLU A 119 11.11 -0.85 -24.35
CA GLU A 119 10.58 -1.57 -23.22
C GLU A 119 9.25 -1.00 -22.72
N LEU A 120 8.32 -1.88 -22.41
CA LEU A 120 7.02 -1.50 -21.86
C LEU A 120 7.19 -0.94 -20.42
N LEU A 121 6.40 0.07 -20.10
CA LEU A 121 6.49 0.79 -18.83
C LEU A 121 6.37 -0.15 -17.61
N TYR A 122 5.43 -1.10 -17.64
CA TYR A 122 5.24 -2.02 -16.53
C TYR A 122 6.47 -2.91 -16.27
N LYS A 123 7.21 -3.30 -17.32
CA LYS A 123 8.46 -4.08 -17.18
C LYS A 123 9.54 -3.29 -16.44
N LYS A 124 9.71 -2.02 -16.82
CA LYS A 124 10.64 -1.11 -16.16
C LYS A 124 10.23 -0.85 -14.70
N THR A 125 8.95 -0.70 -14.44
CA THR A 125 8.43 -0.54 -13.07
C THR A 125 8.68 -1.78 -12.23
N ASN A 126 8.40 -2.98 -12.76
CA ASN A 126 8.67 -4.23 -12.05
C ASN A 126 10.16 -4.44 -11.78
N GLU A 127 11.01 -4.09 -12.74
CA GLU A 127 12.46 -4.12 -12.57
C GLU A 127 12.90 -3.22 -11.42
N ALA A 128 12.37 -1.98 -11.36
CA ALA A 128 12.63 -1.06 -10.27
C ALA A 128 12.21 -1.61 -8.91
N LEU A 129 10.99 -2.13 -8.80
CA LEU A 129 10.45 -2.68 -7.56
C LEU A 129 11.29 -3.86 -7.02
N LEU A 130 11.93 -4.62 -7.90
CA LEU A 130 12.78 -5.75 -7.54
C LEU A 130 14.24 -5.37 -7.23
N MET A 131 14.64 -4.12 -7.45
CA MET A 131 16.05 -3.73 -7.31
C MET A 131 16.54 -3.84 -5.87
N LEU A 132 15.86 -3.25 -4.90
CA LEU A 132 16.23 -3.38 -3.49
C LEU A 132 16.23 -4.84 -3.00
N PRO A 133 15.17 -5.63 -3.23
CA PRO A 133 15.18 -7.06 -2.90
C PRO A 133 16.39 -7.80 -3.47
N ARG A 134 16.75 -7.57 -4.72
CA ARG A 134 17.91 -8.20 -5.36
C ARG A 134 19.22 -7.80 -4.69
N ILE A 135 19.42 -6.52 -4.41
CA ILE A 135 20.61 -6.06 -3.70
C ILE A 135 20.74 -6.77 -2.35
N PHE A 136 19.66 -6.84 -1.59
CA PHE A 136 19.67 -7.51 -0.29
C PHE A 136 19.91 -9.02 -0.38
N THR A 137 19.30 -9.69 -1.35
CA THR A 137 19.47 -11.15 -1.49
C THR A 137 20.81 -11.53 -2.12
N GLU A 138 21.17 -10.90 -3.23
CA GLU A 138 22.33 -11.32 -4.03
C GLU A 138 23.65 -10.80 -3.46
N GLN A 139 23.66 -9.60 -2.88
CA GLN A 139 24.89 -8.98 -2.41
C GLN A 139 25.08 -9.03 -0.90
N ALA A 140 24.00 -9.01 -0.13
CA ALA A 140 24.04 -8.97 1.32
C ALA A 140 23.60 -10.27 2.00
N GLY A 141 23.14 -11.27 1.24
CA GLY A 141 22.77 -12.58 1.77
C GLY A 141 21.52 -12.59 2.66
N PHE A 142 20.65 -11.59 2.55
CA PHE A 142 19.38 -11.56 3.23
C PHE A 142 18.34 -12.42 2.51
N HIS A 143 17.34 -12.88 3.25
CA HIS A 143 16.09 -13.30 2.66
C HIS A 143 15.19 -12.09 2.52
N ALA A 144 14.64 -11.84 1.32
CA ALA A 144 13.76 -10.71 1.07
C ALA A 144 12.32 -11.20 0.82
N ALA A 145 11.35 -10.53 1.43
CA ALA A 145 9.94 -10.69 1.18
C ALA A 145 9.31 -9.33 0.91
N ILE A 146 8.42 -9.26 -0.06
CA ILE A 146 7.66 -8.06 -0.40
C ILE A 146 6.18 -8.43 -0.33
N THR A 147 5.39 -7.59 0.31
CA THR A 147 3.93 -7.67 0.25
C THR A 147 3.38 -6.39 -0.33
N ASP A 148 2.30 -6.52 -1.08
CA ASP A 148 1.54 -5.42 -1.66
C ASP A 148 2.41 -4.34 -2.36
N PRO A 149 3.27 -4.74 -3.32
CA PRO A 149 4.11 -3.77 -4.02
C PRO A 149 3.24 -2.82 -4.84
N SER A 150 3.41 -1.51 -4.60
CA SER A 150 2.63 -0.47 -5.25
C SER A 150 2.75 -0.54 -6.77
N TRP A 151 1.62 -0.74 -7.46
CA TRP A 151 1.54 -0.72 -8.93
C TRP A 151 2.38 -1.80 -9.63
N ALA A 152 2.68 -2.92 -8.97
CA ALA A 152 3.29 -4.06 -9.61
C ALA A 152 2.38 -4.59 -10.73
N ASN A 153 2.99 -4.95 -11.86
CA ASN A 153 2.29 -5.42 -13.06
C ASN A 153 1.23 -4.44 -13.61
N TYR A 154 1.32 -3.14 -13.24
CA TYR A 154 0.38 -2.16 -13.76
C TYR A 154 0.52 -2.05 -15.27
N SER A 155 -0.52 -2.45 -15.97
CA SER A 155 -0.68 -2.28 -17.41
C SER A 155 -2.06 -1.70 -17.71
N ALA A 156 -2.13 -0.75 -18.65
CA ALA A 156 -3.41 -0.24 -19.15
C ALA A 156 -4.18 -1.30 -19.96
N TYR A 157 -3.51 -2.37 -20.37
CA TYR A 157 -4.09 -3.49 -21.10
C TYR A 157 -3.81 -4.76 -20.33
N ALA A 158 -4.86 -5.53 -20.05
CA ALA A 158 -4.68 -6.88 -19.52
C ALA A 158 -3.86 -7.70 -20.53
N GLU A 159 -2.74 -8.26 -20.09
CA GLU A 159 -2.06 -9.27 -20.90
C GLU A 159 -2.94 -10.52 -20.88
N THR A 160 -3.44 -10.91 -22.05
CA THR A 160 -4.21 -12.15 -22.27
C THR A 160 -3.28 -13.35 -22.28
#